data_48fad08ca19bd19725bd0fdd49672f30
#
_entry.id   48fad08ca19bd19725bd0fdd49672f30
#
_cell.length_a   1.000
_cell.length_b   1.000
_cell.length_c   1.000
_cell.angle_alpha   90.00
_cell.angle_beta   90.00
_cell.angle_gamma   90.00
#
_symmetry.space_group_name_H-M   'P 1'
#
loop_
_entity.id
_entity.type
_entity.pdbx_description
1 polymer ?
#
loop_
_entity_poly.entity_id
_entity_poly.type
_entity_poly.pdbx_seq_one_letter_code
_entity_poly.pdbx_strand_id
1 'polypeptide(L)'
;MQVRNLNCAVLGSLLLTACVTALAGATTTPPARPVLKVYDATEIKSVCAAAIAKAQQQVGRIEALPVAKVNIANTIDAWNRMSIDAENVFDLIYLLGSVHTEKPVRDAAEACILKATEARTEFMQREALYRRFVAVKPAAPNARKLKRDLLDEFEDTGVALGTEARSRAKAIINRLEELRQEFDRNVRDNKTRLTFTPDELRGMPKDYLDKAKRDDKGNYLLSFDYPEFIPFMANADDEAARKRYYVAFQNRGGGRNLAIMNEISRLRLEMAQLYGLPSYAHYVIRRRMAEKPENVTAFLDGVKDAVRELEKREVEELRSLKAATLGKPPAELAIGRWDVSYYQEKLRKSRYAVDQEALRAYFPTLPSIEWALNVASRLYSVTFREVKVPTWHEDVRYYDVLDARNGKFLSGIYLDLFPRDGKYKHAAAFGVRSVSKKTGRTPVSVLVTNFDRKGLTHDEVETLFHEFGHVLHGVLSRADYNPQGGTNVMRDFVEAPSQMFEEWARRAESIELLRLSCKDCPVLGADLIRRLDDARKHGMGIKYSRQHL
;
A
#
# COMPACT_ATOMS: atom_id res chain seq x y z
N MET A 1 -20.52 -30.83 -59.37
CA MET A 1 -21.54 -31.35 -60.31
C MET A 1 -22.78 -30.46 -60.15
N GLN A 2 -23.05 -29.74 -61.27
CA GLN A 2 -24.30 -29.14 -61.77
C GLN A 2 -25.12 -28.27 -60.79
N VAL A 3 -25.05 -26.97 -60.89
CA VAL A 3 -25.72 -25.96 -61.74
C VAL A 3 -27.19 -26.33 -62.14
N ARG A 4 -28.10 -25.46 -61.75
CA ARG A 4 -29.21 -24.99 -62.61
C ARG A 4 -29.85 -23.69 -62.12
N ASN A 5 -29.67 -22.67 -62.94
CA ASN A 5 -30.45 -21.41 -62.97
C ASN A 5 -31.89 -21.70 -63.41
N LEU A 6 -32.82 -20.85 -63.02
CA LEU A 6 -33.87 -20.36 -63.91
C LEU A 6 -34.45 -19.03 -63.42
N ASN A 7 -34.38 -18.05 -64.30
CA ASN A 7 -35.11 -16.78 -64.28
C ASN A 7 -36.61 -16.96 -64.43
N CYS A 8 -37.40 -16.05 -63.88
CA CYS A 8 -38.33 -15.24 -64.68
C CYS A 8 -39.01 -14.18 -63.82
N ALA A 9 -39.07 -12.99 -64.41
CA ALA A 9 -39.71 -11.78 -63.92
C ALA A 9 -41.25 -11.85 -64.04
N VAL A 10 -41.94 -10.97 -63.28
CA VAL A 10 -42.97 -9.97 -63.74
C VAL A 10 -43.69 -9.33 -62.56
N LEU A 11 -43.61 -8.02 -62.50
CA LEU A 11 -44.51 -6.95 -61.97
C LEU A 11 -45.65 -7.28 -60.97
N GLY A 12 -45.65 -6.51 -59.87
CA GLY A 12 -46.82 -6.33 -59.02
C GLY A 12 -46.52 -5.32 -57.90
N SER A 13 -46.85 -4.04 -58.13
CA SER A 13 -46.85 -2.99 -57.11
C SER A 13 -47.83 -3.32 -55.97
N LEU A 14 -47.37 -3.40 -54.75
CA LEU A 14 -48.26 -3.30 -53.56
C LEU A 14 -47.42 -2.82 -52.34
N LEU A 15 -47.96 -1.84 -51.65
CA LEU A 15 -47.44 -1.19 -50.48
C LEU A 15 -46.87 -2.15 -49.43
N LEU A 16 -45.60 -2.07 -49.13
CA LEU A 16 -45.01 -2.68 -47.94
C LEU A 16 -44.86 -1.60 -46.87
N THR A 17 -45.77 -1.62 -45.91
CA THR A 17 -45.63 -0.99 -44.60
C THR A 17 -44.43 -1.61 -43.89
N ALA A 18 -43.29 -0.88 -43.84
CA ALA A 18 -42.12 -1.35 -43.10
C ALA A 18 -42.42 -1.28 -41.60
N CYS A 19 -42.62 -2.43 -40.98
CA CYS A 19 -42.52 -2.61 -39.54
C CYS A 19 -41.05 -2.52 -39.12
N VAL A 20 -40.61 -1.31 -38.82
CA VAL A 20 -39.32 -1.12 -38.13
C VAL A 20 -39.50 -1.55 -36.68
N THR A 21 -39.16 -2.81 -36.40
CA THR A 21 -38.96 -3.23 -35.03
C THR A 21 -37.70 -2.53 -34.51
N ALA A 22 -37.92 -1.42 -33.80
CA ALA A 22 -36.89 -0.80 -33.01
C ALA A 22 -36.39 -1.82 -31.96
N LEU A 23 -35.26 -2.43 -32.22
CA LEU A 23 -34.43 -3.03 -31.20
C LEU A 23 -34.01 -1.89 -30.26
N ALA A 24 -34.82 -1.65 -29.23
CA ALA A 24 -34.41 -0.84 -28.09
C ALA A 24 -33.22 -1.53 -27.45
N GLY A 25 -32.02 -1.24 -27.97
CA GLY A 25 -30.80 -1.50 -27.25
C GLY A 25 -30.91 -0.81 -25.90
N ALA A 26 -30.99 -1.59 -24.83
CA ALA A 26 -30.91 -1.07 -23.49
C ALA A 26 -29.60 -0.26 -23.41
N THR A 27 -29.70 1.05 -23.51
CA THR A 27 -28.62 1.99 -23.20
C THR A 27 -28.38 1.86 -21.70
N THR A 28 -27.57 0.86 -21.31
CA THR A 28 -27.04 0.82 -19.96
C THR A 28 -26.21 2.07 -19.79
N THR A 29 -26.74 3.02 -19.05
CA THR A 29 -25.97 4.19 -18.60
C THR A 29 -24.64 3.66 -18.05
N PRO A 30 -23.49 4.17 -18.52
CA PRO A 30 -22.20 3.74 -17.97
C PRO A 30 -22.25 3.86 -16.45
N PRO A 31 -21.72 2.89 -15.70
CA PRO A 31 -21.72 2.99 -14.25
C PRO A 31 -21.09 4.33 -13.85
N ALA A 32 -21.80 5.07 -13.00
CA ALA A 32 -21.32 6.37 -12.53
C ALA A 32 -19.92 6.21 -11.92
N ARG A 33 -18.97 7.06 -12.36
CA ARG A 33 -17.62 7.09 -11.82
C ARG A 33 -17.65 7.25 -10.29
N PRO A 34 -17.05 6.35 -9.51
CA PRO A 34 -17.00 6.49 -8.05
C PRO A 34 -15.94 7.53 -7.66
N VAL A 35 -16.38 8.79 -7.47
CA VAL A 35 -15.53 9.87 -6.98
C VAL A 35 -15.55 9.85 -5.45
N LEU A 36 -14.39 9.95 -4.82
CA LEU A 36 -14.26 10.04 -3.37
C LEU A 36 -14.72 11.41 -2.88
N LYS A 37 -15.54 11.43 -1.84
CA LYS A 37 -15.98 12.67 -1.20
C LYS A 37 -14.89 13.18 -0.25
N VAL A 38 -14.52 14.44 -0.37
CA VAL A 38 -13.64 15.10 0.60
C VAL A 38 -14.52 15.66 1.72
N TYR A 39 -14.31 15.18 2.95
CA TYR A 39 -15.06 15.60 4.13
C TYR A 39 -14.28 16.61 4.95
N ASP A 40 -14.97 17.61 5.50
CA ASP A 40 -14.43 18.41 6.59
C ASP A 40 -14.55 17.69 7.95
N ALA A 41 -13.98 18.28 9.01
CA ALA A 41 -13.98 17.70 10.34
C ALA A 41 -15.39 17.51 10.96
N THR A 42 -16.34 18.38 10.63
CA THR A 42 -17.72 18.32 11.11
C THR A 42 -18.50 17.23 10.37
N GLU A 43 -18.34 17.19 9.05
CA GLU A 43 -18.94 16.16 8.21
C GLU A 43 -18.45 14.77 8.63
N ILE A 44 -17.14 14.58 8.90
CA ILE A 44 -16.59 13.30 9.38
C ILE A 44 -17.31 12.81 10.63
N LYS A 45 -17.53 13.70 11.62
CA LYS A 45 -18.23 13.33 12.86
C LYS A 45 -19.65 12.84 12.60
N SER A 46 -20.39 13.53 11.74
CA SER A 46 -21.79 13.20 11.42
C SER A 46 -21.91 11.92 10.60
N VAL A 47 -21.11 11.78 9.52
CA VAL A 47 -21.17 10.59 8.66
C VAL A 47 -20.66 9.33 9.38
N CYS A 48 -19.67 9.48 10.28
CA CYS A 48 -19.18 8.41 11.12
C CYS A 48 -20.28 7.84 12.03
N ALA A 49 -20.97 8.72 12.77
CA ALA A 49 -22.07 8.29 13.65
C ALA A 49 -23.20 7.62 12.85
N ALA A 50 -23.58 8.20 11.72
CA ALA A 50 -24.62 7.64 10.84
C ALA A 50 -24.21 6.26 10.28
N ALA A 51 -22.94 6.07 9.86
CA ALA A 51 -22.45 4.81 9.34
C ALA A 51 -22.42 3.72 10.41
N ILE A 52 -21.99 4.03 11.64
CA ILE A 52 -22.02 3.10 12.77
C ILE A 52 -23.46 2.69 13.07
N ALA A 53 -24.40 3.64 13.19
CA ALA A 53 -25.81 3.35 13.47
C ALA A 53 -26.43 2.48 12.36
N LYS A 54 -26.11 2.75 11.08
CA LYS A 54 -26.55 1.94 9.94
C LYS A 54 -26.01 0.51 10.03
N ALA A 55 -24.72 0.35 10.32
CA ALA A 55 -24.10 -0.97 10.48
C ALA A 55 -24.74 -1.75 11.65
N GLN A 56 -24.99 -1.11 12.80
CA GLN A 56 -25.70 -1.70 13.94
C GLN A 56 -27.09 -2.21 13.54
N GLN A 57 -27.86 -1.40 12.79
CA GLN A 57 -29.18 -1.81 12.30
C GLN A 57 -29.09 -3.02 11.36
N GLN A 58 -28.14 -3.00 10.41
CA GLN A 58 -27.96 -4.09 9.45
C GLN A 58 -27.53 -5.39 10.13
N VAL A 59 -26.59 -5.33 11.06
CA VAL A 59 -26.16 -6.47 11.88
C VAL A 59 -27.31 -6.99 12.73
N GLY A 60 -28.08 -6.12 13.38
CA GLY A 60 -29.25 -6.49 14.17
C GLY A 60 -30.32 -7.23 13.37
N ARG A 61 -30.50 -6.88 12.08
CA ARG A 61 -31.42 -7.61 11.19
C ARG A 61 -30.95 -9.05 10.92
N ILE A 62 -29.63 -9.27 10.76
CA ILE A 62 -29.08 -10.63 10.60
C ILE A 62 -29.24 -11.41 11.90
N GLU A 63 -28.95 -10.78 13.01
CA GLU A 63 -29.01 -11.38 14.35
C GLU A 63 -30.44 -11.80 14.75
N ALA A 64 -31.45 -11.03 14.35
CA ALA A 64 -32.85 -11.31 14.63
C ALA A 64 -33.43 -12.48 13.82
N LEU A 65 -32.73 -13.00 12.80
CA LEU A 65 -33.22 -14.11 12.01
C LEU A 65 -33.37 -15.40 12.84
N PRO A 66 -34.49 -16.13 12.76
CA PRO A 66 -34.53 -17.48 13.27
C PRO A 66 -33.48 -18.36 12.58
N VAL A 67 -32.73 -19.15 13.35
CA VAL A 67 -31.65 -20.01 12.81
C VAL A 67 -32.11 -20.88 11.65
N ALA A 68 -33.31 -21.42 11.72
CA ALA A 68 -33.91 -22.27 10.65
C ALA A 68 -34.21 -21.49 9.36
N LYS A 69 -34.24 -20.15 9.38
CA LYS A 69 -34.53 -19.30 8.21
C LYS A 69 -33.30 -18.67 7.60
N VAL A 70 -32.10 -18.91 8.15
CA VAL A 70 -30.86 -18.35 7.59
C VAL A 70 -30.55 -18.96 6.22
N ASN A 71 -30.11 -18.10 5.30
CA ASN A 71 -29.69 -18.50 3.96
C ASN A 71 -28.62 -17.49 3.46
N ILE A 72 -28.05 -17.72 2.28
CA ILE A 72 -27.00 -16.88 1.72
C ILE A 72 -27.48 -15.43 1.56
N ALA A 73 -28.68 -15.21 1.05
CA ALA A 73 -29.19 -13.87 0.73
C ALA A 73 -29.38 -12.99 1.98
N ASN A 74 -29.88 -13.57 3.09
CA ASN A 74 -30.17 -12.84 4.33
C ASN A 74 -29.01 -12.83 5.34
N THR A 75 -27.92 -13.57 5.08
CA THR A 75 -26.71 -13.60 5.92
C THR A 75 -25.47 -13.12 5.13
N ILE A 76 -24.88 -13.96 4.28
CA ILE A 76 -23.63 -13.65 3.55
C ILE A 76 -23.78 -12.43 2.64
N ASP A 77 -24.85 -12.37 1.83
CA ASP A 77 -25.10 -11.24 0.94
C ASP A 77 -25.53 -9.99 1.72
N ALA A 78 -26.24 -10.16 2.85
CA ALA A 78 -26.58 -9.04 3.74
C ALA A 78 -25.32 -8.46 4.43
N TRP A 79 -24.41 -9.32 4.88
CA TRP A 79 -23.11 -8.90 5.40
C TRP A 79 -22.26 -8.19 4.36
N ASN A 80 -22.21 -8.71 3.13
CA ASN A 80 -21.51 -8.03 2.03
C ASN A 80 -22.06 -6.62 1.78
N ARG A 81 -23.38 -6.42 1.82
CA ARG A 81 -23.98 -5.08 1.68
C ARG A 81 -23.60 -4.16 2.85
N MET A 82 -23.65 -4.69 4.09
CA MET A 82 -23.23 -3.94 5.29
C MET A 82 -21.75 -3.54 5.20
N SER A 83 -20.88 -4.47 4.78
CA SER A 83 -19.45 -4.19 4.59
C SER A 83 -19.21 -3.11 3.54
N ILE A 84 -19.97 -3.12 2.44
CA ILE A 84 -19.92 -2.07 1.40
C ILE A 84 -20.31 -0.70 1.96
N ASP A 85 -21.39 -0.64 2.72
CA ASP A 85 -21.86 0.62 3.32
C ASP A 85 -20.85 1.19 4.33
N ALA A 86 -20.25 0.31 5.14
CA ALA A 86 -19.20 0.66 6.11
C ALA A 86 -17.92 1.15 5.41
N GLU A 87 -17.42 0.41 4.42
CA GLU A 87 -16.22 0.75 3.67
C GLU A 87 -16.35 2.10 2.95
N ASN A 88 -17.52 2.42 2.36
CA ASN A 88 -17.76 3.71 1.71
C ASN A 88 -17.48 4.93 2.61
N VAL A 89 -17.51 4.74 3.92
CA VAL A 89 -17.28 5.81 4.90
C VAL A 89 -15.94 5.63 5.60
N PHE A 90 -15.69 4.46 6.18
CA PHE A 90 -14.55 4.29 7.09
C PHE A 90 -13.20 4.22 6.38
N ASP A 91 -13.11 3.59 5.20
CA ASP A 91 -11.84 3.50 4.47
C ASP A 91 -11.45 4.86 3.87
N LEU A 92 -12.44 5.63 3.42
CA LEU A 92 -12.20 7.01 3.00
C LEU A 92 -11.77 7.90 4.17
N ILE A 93 -12.42 7.79 5.34
CA ILE A 93 -12.04 8.55 6.53
C ILE A 93 -10.63 8.14 6.98
N TYR A 94 -10.29 6.85 6.94
CA TYR A 94 -8.94 6.36 7.24
C TYR A 94 -7.88 6.98 6.30
N LEU A 95 -8.17 7.04 5.00
CA LEU A 95 -7.31 7.73 4.04
C LEU A 95 -7.14 9.21 4.42
N LEU A 96 -8.23 9.96 4.64
CA LEU A 96 -8.17 11.38 5.00
C LEU A 96 -7.37 11.62 6.30
N GLY A 97 -7.49 10.75 7.28
CA GLY A 97 -6.66 10.76 8.49
C GLY A 97 -5.16 10.60 8.21
N SER A 98 -4.82 9.96 7.09
CA SER A 98 -3.43 9.71 6.69
C SER A 98 -2.84 10.78 5.76
N VAL A 99 -3.68 11.51 5.00
CA VAL A 99 -3.18 12.37 3.92
C VAL A 99 -3.68 13.82 3.94
N HIS A 100 -4.70 14.16 4.75
CA HIS A 100 -5.28 15.50 4.74
C HIS A 100 -4.34 16.53 5.38
N THR A 101 -4.26 17.74 4.80
CA THR A 101 -3.39 18.81 5.30
C THR A 101 -3.88 19.40 6.61
N GLU A 102 -5.18 19.49 6.79
CA GLU A 102 -5.77 20.08 7.99
C GLU A 102 -5.78 19.12 9.17
N LYS A 103 -5.15 19.53 10.26
CA LYS A 103 -5.10 18.72 11.49
C LYS A 103 -6.49 18.41 12.07
N PRO A 104 -7.47 19.34 12.12
CA PRO A 104 -8.81 19.02 12.61
C PRO A 104 -9.50 17.88 11.83
N VAL A 105 -9.27 17.77 10.52
CA VAL A 105 -9.80 16.67 9.69
C VAL A 105 -9.15 15.36 10.07
N ARG A 106 -7.81 15.33 10.25
CA ARG A 106 -7.09 14.13 10.68
C ARG A 106 -7.52 13.67 12.07
N ASP A 107 -7.66 14.60 13.03
CA ASP A 107 -8.11 14.30 14.40
C ASP A 107 -9.54 13.72 14.40
N ALA A 108 -10.44 14.29 13.60
CA ALA A 108 -11.81 13.78 13.48
C ALA A 108 -11.84 12.38 12.83
N ALA A 109 -10.95 12.14 11.85
CA ALA A 109 -10.80 10.84 11.21
C ALA A 109 -10.29 9.78 12.19
N GLU A 110 -9.25 10.07 12.96
CA GLU A 110 -8.72 9.18 13.99
C GLU A 110 -9.80 8.81 15.04
N ALA A 111 -10.53 9.82 15.53
CA ALA A 111 -11.62 9.60 16.46
C ALA A 111 -12.77 8.74 15.89
N CYS A 112 -13.05 8.88 14.59
CA CYS A 112 -14.04 8.06 13.91
C CYS A 112 -13.57 6.59 13.81
N ILE A 113 -12.33 6.36 13.42
CA ILE A 113 -11.78 4.99 13.28
C ILE A 113 -11.76 4.24 14.62
N LEU A 114 -11.45 4.91 15.72
CA LEU A 114 -11.57 4.32 17.07
C LEU A 114 -12.99 3.82 17.35
N LYS A 115 -14.00 4.66 17.10
CA LYS A 115 -15.42 4.28 17.29
C LYS A 115 -15.85 3.15 16.34
N ALA A 116 -15.39 3.17 15.10
CA ALA A 116 -15.68 2.12 14.13
C ALA A 116 -15.06 0.78 14.55
N THR A 117 -13.81 0.80 15.06
CA THR A 117 -13.13 -0.38 15.61
C THR A 117 -13.89 -0.95 16.82
N GLU A 118 -14.30 -0.08 17.73
CA GLU A 118 -15.11 -0.50 18.89
C GLU A 118 -16.42 -1.17 18.46
N ALA A 119 -17.17 -0.54 17.56
CA ALA A 119 -18.43 -1.08 17.03
C ALA A 119 -18.22 -2.43 16.31
N ARG A 120 -17.16 -2.54 15.47
CA ARG A 120 -16.82 -3.81 14.80
C ARG A 120 -16.49 -4.91 15.81
N THR A 121 -15.68 -4.61 16.83
CA THR A 121 -15.32 -5.56 17.89
C THR A 121 -16.57 -6.07 18.61
N GLU A 122 -17.53 -5.16 18.91
CA GLU A 122 -18.81 -5.56 19.49
C GLU A 122 -19.61 -6.50 18.60
N PHE A 123 -19.69 -6.22 17.28
CA PHE A 123 -20.40 -7.10 16.35
C PHE A 123 -19.77 -8.48 16.32
N MET A 124 -18.43 -8.55 16.23
CA MET A 124 -17.68 -9.80 16.16
C MET A 124 -17.70 -10.62 17.46
N GLN A 125 -18.14 -10.04 18.59
CA GLN A 125 -18.31 -10.74 19.87
C GLN A 125 -19.75 -11.18 20.13
N ARG A 126 -20.72 -10.92 19.23
CA ARG A 126 -22.13 -11.30 19.40
C ARG A 126 -22.35 -12.77 19.06
N GLU A 127 -22.58 -13.59 20.07
CA GLU A 127 -22.83 -15.02 19.88
C GLU A 127 -24.05 -15.31 19.00
N ALA A 128 -25.12 -14.54 19.16
CA ALA A 128 -26.32 -14.72 18.36
C ALA A 128 -26.03 -14.48 16.87
N LEU A 129 -25.21 -13.47 16.52
CA LEU A 129 -24.77 -13.22 15.15
C LEU A 129 -23.87 -14.35 14.64
N TYR A 130 -22.87 -14.77 15.41
CA TYR A 130 -21.99 -15.90 15.09
C TYR A 130 -22.76 -17.16 14.73
N ARG A 131 -23.78 -17.53 15.55
CA ARG A 131 -24.63 -18.71 15.30
C ARG A 131 -25.35 -18.65 13.95
N ARG A 132 -25.72 -17.46 13.42
CA ARG A 132 -26.33 -17.30 12.09
C ARG A 132 -25.32 -17.65 10.99
N PHE A 133 -24.07 -17.21 11.13
CA PHE A 133 -23.01 -17.56 10.18
C PHE A 133 -22.60 -19.03 10.26
N VAL A 134 -22.60 -19.64 11.44
CA VAL A 134 -22.39 -21.10 11.58
C VAL A 134 -23.46 -21.88 10.83
N ALA A 135 -24.72 -21.49 10.97
CA ALA A 135 -25.87 -22.21 10.40
C ALA A 135 -25.99 -22.11 8.88
N VAL A 136 -25.51 -21.02 8.25
CA VAL A 136 -25.62 -20.87 6.79
C VAL A 136 -24.75 -21.87 6.05
N LYS A 137 -25.30 -22.49 4.97
CA LYS A 137 -24.64 -23.55 4.16
C LYS A 137 -24.42 -23.05 2.72
N PRO A 138 -23.36 -22.30 2.43
CA PRO A 138 -23.09 -21.84 1.07
C PRO A 138 -22.58 -22.98 0.18
N ALA A 139 -23.12 -23.09 -1.05
CA ALA A 139 -22.65 -24.06 -2.04
C ALA A 139 -21.45 -23.54 -2.85
N ALA A 140 -21.42 -22.23 -3.20
CA ALA A 140 -20.36 -21.65 -3.99
C ALA A 140 -19.02 -21.55 -3.22
N PRO A 141 -17.86 -21.87 -3.85
CA PRO A 141 -16.56 -21.86 -3.19
C PRO A 141 -16.18 -20.51 -2.55
N ASN A 142 -16.44 -19.39 -3.26
CA ASN A 142 -16.20 -18.04 -2.77
C ASN A 142 -17.04 -17.68 -1.54
N ALA A 143 -18.33 -18.08 -1.52
CA ALA A 143 -19.19 -17.89 -0.36
C ALA A 143 -18.77 -18.77 0.83
N ARG A 144 -18.29 -20.02 0.56
CA ARG A 144 -17.71 -20.88 1.61
C ARG A 144 -16.44 -20.27 2.20
N LYS A 145 -15.58 -19.71 1.34
CA LYS A 145 -14.38 -19.01 1.82
C LYS A 145 -14.76 -17.80 2.67
N LEU A 146 -15.68 -16.93 2.21
CA LEU A 146 -16.11 -15.77 2.98
C LEU A 146 -16.71 -16.17 4.33
N LYS A 147 -17.55 -17.23 4.35
CA LYS A 147 -18.08 -17.76 5.62
C LYS A 147 -16.95 -18.17 6.57
N ARG A 148 -15.96 -18.92 6.09
CA ARG A 148 -14.82 -19.35 6.90
C ARG A 148 -14.04 -18.16 7.44
N ASP A 149 -13.68 -17.20 6.56
CA ASP A 149 -12.93 -16.01 6.95
C ASP A 149 -13.68 -15.20 8.04
N LEU A 150 -15.00 -15.10 7.92
CA LEU A 150 -15.83 -14.45 8.94
C LEU A 150 -15.88 -15.21 10.26
N LEU A 151 -16.03 -16.54 10.22
CA LEU A 151 -16.01 -17.36 11.43
C LEU A 151 -14.65 -17.27 12.13
N ASP A 152 -13.56 -17.30 11.36
CA ASP A 152 -12.21 -17.10 11.87
C ASP A 152 -12.06 -15.72 12.56
N GLU A 153 -12.61 -14.65 11.97
CA GLU A 153 -12.59 -13.32 12.58
C GLU A 153 -13.45 -13.24 13.86
N PHE A 154 -14.63 -13.84 13.88
CA PHE A 154 -15.46 -13.96 15.09
C PHE A 154 -14.69 -14.62 16.24
N GLU A 155 -14.06 -15.77 15.94
CA GLU A 155 -13.28 -16.53 16.91
C GLU A 155 -12.08 -15.72 17.39
N ASP A 156 -11.33 -15.10 16.48
CA ASP A 156 -10.16 -14.28 16.81
C ASP A 156 -10.50 -12.99 17.57
N THR A 157 -11.75 -12.51 17.47
CA THR A 157 -12.23 -11.38 18.25
C THR A 157 -12.77 -11.78 19.63
N GLY A 158 -12.91 -13.09 19.88
CA GLY A 158 -13.21 -13.62 21.21
C GLY A 158 -14.63 -14.11 21.42
N VAL A 159 -15.43 -14.34 20.36
CA VAL A 159 -16.83 -14.82 20.49
C VAL A 159 -16.94 -16.13 21.27
N ALA A 160 -15.93 -16.99 21.17
CA ALA A 160 -15.87 -18.29 21.85
C ALA A 160 -15.28 -18.23 23.27
N LEU A 161 -14.75 -17.10 23.69
CA LEU A 161 -14.19 -16.90 25.03
C LEU A 161 -15.30 -16.74 26.08
N GLY A 162 -14.99 -17.10 27.34
CA GLY A 162 -15.86 -16.79 28.48
C GLY A 162 -16.03 -15.28 28.67
N THR A 163 -17.04 -14.86 29.37
CA THR A 163 -17.49 -13.45 29.47
C THR A 163 -16.34 -12.50 29.89
N GLU A 164 -15.57 -12.84 30.90
CA GLU A 164 -14.46 -12.01 31.39
C GLU A 164 -13.34 -11.90 30.33
N ALA A 165 -12.88 -13.04 29.80
CA ALA A 165 -11.85 -13.08 28.77
C ALA A 165 -12.28 -12.36 27.47
N ARG A 166 -13.55 -12.46 27.09
CA ARG A 166 -14.14 -11.74 25.95
C ARG A 166 -14.10 -10.22 26.16
N SER A 167 -14.52 -9.76 27.34
CA SER A 167 -14.45 -8.34 27.71
C SER A 167 -13.00 -7.83 27.69
N ARG A 168 -12.07 -8.67 28.20
CA ARG A 168 -10.65 -8.32 28.17
C ARG A 168 -10.09 -8.27 26.75
N ALA A 169 -10.45 -9.22 25.88
CA ALA A 169 -10.07 -9.20 24.46
C ALA A 169 -10.56 -7.91 23.76
N LYS A 170 -11.81 -7.48 24.00
CA LYS A 170 -12.33 -6.20 23.49
C LYS A 170 -11.48 -5.03 23.95
N ALA A 171 -11.17 -4.95 25.26
CA ALA A 171 -10.37 -3.87 25.80
C ALA A 171 -8.95 -3.84 25.18
N ILE A 172 -8.32 -5.01 24.95
CA ILE A 172 -7.03 -5.12 24.31
C ILE A 172 -7.09 -4.64 22.85
N ILE A 173 -8.07 -5.08 22.07
CA ILE A 173 -8.24 -4.70 20.66
C ILE A 173 -8.37 -3.19 20.53
N ASN A 174 -9.25 -2.58 21.31
CA ASN A 174 -9.48 -1.13 21.29
C ASN A 174 -8.21 -0.37 21.71
N ARG A 175 -7.54 -0.82 22.76
CA ARG A 175 -6.30 -0.19 23.24
C ARG A 175 -5.16 -0.30 22.23
N LEU A 176 -5.03 -1.43 21.54
CA LEU A 176 -4.04 -1.59 20.48
C LEU A 176 -4.28 -0.63 19.31
N GLU A 177 -5.54 -0.34 18.96
CA GLU A 177 -5.86 0.65 17.92
C GLU A 177 -5.52 2.08 18.37
N GLU A 178 -5.84 2.46 19.61
CA GLU A 178 -5.45 3.76 20.17
C GLU A 178 -3.92 3.96 20.12
N LEU A 179 -3.16 2.95 20.59
CA LEU A 179 -1.70 2.98 20.61
C LEU A 179 -1.11 3.05 19.22
N ARG A 180 -1.69 2.34 18.24
CA ARG A 180 -1.27 2.39 16.86
C ARG A 180 -1.42 3.81 16.30
N GLN A 181 -2.59 4.42 16.48
CA GLN A 181 -2.84 5.79 16.00
C GLN A 181 -1.93 6.81 16.68
N GLU A 182 -1.68 6.68 17.99
CA GLU A 182 -0.77 7.55 18.72
C GLU A 182 0.67 7.40 18.20
N PHE A 183 1.12 6.16 17.96
CA PHE A 183 2.44 5.87 17.41
C PHE A 183 2.64 6.51 16.03
N ASP A 184 1.68 6.31 15.14
CA ASP A 184 1.72 6.82 13.77
C ASP A 184 1.68 8.37 13.77
N ARG A 185 0.85 8.97 14.61
CA ARG A 185 0.75 10.44 14.76
C ARG A 185 2.05 11.04 15.26
N ASN A 186 2.72 10.43 16.25
CA ASN A 186 3.99 10.92 16.78
C ASN A 186 5.10 10.96 15.72
N VAL A 187 5.06 10.05 14.74
CA VAL A 187 5.98 10.04 13.60
C VAL A 187 5.55 11.01 12.52
N ARG A 188 4.28 11.00 12.13
CA ARG A 188 3.72 11.81 11.04
C ARG A 188 3.83 13.31 11.33
N ASP A 189 3.44 13.71 12.53
CA ASP A 189 3.35 15.12 12.94
C ASP A 189 4.68 15.67 13.52
N ASN A 190 5.77 14.89 13.45
CA ASN A 190 7.07 15.34 13.88
C ASN A 190 7.59 16.46 12.96
N LYS A 191 7.80 17.65 13.53
CA LYS A 191 8.28 18.86 12.83
C LYS A 191 9.74 19.17 13.12
N THR A 192 10.47 18.27 13.76
CA THR A 192 11.88 18.47 14.08
C THR A 192 12.69 18.72 12.81
N ARG A 193 13.55 19.72 12.87
CA ARG A 193 14.59 19.99 11.88
C ARG A 193 15.92 20.00 12.57
N LEU A 194 16.90 19.40 11.94
CA LEU A 194 18.29 19.47 12.39
C LEU A 194 19.03 20.52 11.59
N THR A 195 19.92 21.25 12.27
CA THR A 195 20.79 22.25 11.66
C THR A 195 22.12 21.61 11.30
N PHE A 196 22.57 21.85 10.07
CA PHE A 196 23.86 21.38 9.56
C PHE A 196 24.63 22.57 8.93
N THR A 197 25.91 22.64 9.20
CA THR A 197 26.80 23.64 8.57
C THR A 197 27.07 23.26 7.11
N PRO A 198 27.50 24.20 6.26
CA PRO A 198 27.93 23.88 4.90
C PRO A 198 29.03 22.81 4.83
N ASP A 199 29.96 22.78 5.80
CA ASP A 199 31.02 21.78 5.88
C ASP A 199 30.50 20.37 6.14
N GLU A 200 29.47 20.22 6.98
CA GLU A 200 28.83 18.94 7.25
C GLU A 200 28.06 18.40 6.04
N LEU A 201 27.75 19.26 5.05
CA LEU A 201 27.10 18.88 3.80
C LEU A 201 28.06 18.69 2.62
N ARG A 202 29.37 18.62 2.85
CA ARG A 202 30.29 18.24 1.78
C ARG A 202 29.93 16.89 1.20
N GLY A 203 30.06 16.73 -0.10
CA GLY A 203 29.66 15.53 -0.85
C GLY A 203 28.22 15.56 -1.36
N MET A 204 27.38 16.48 -0.86
CA MET A 204 25.99 16.57 -1.29
C MET A 204 25.85 17.12 -2.72
N PRO A 205 24.90 16.60 -3.52
CA PRO A 205 24.60 17.14 -4.85
C PRO A 205 24.15 18.60 -4.78
N LYS A 206 24.56 19.40 -5.79
CA LYS A 206 24.22 20.82 -5.86
C LYS A 206 22.70 21.06 -5.83
N ASP A 207 21.93 20.28 -6.57
CA ASP A 207 20.48 20.37 -6.64
C ASP A 207 19.80 20.14 -5.28
N TYR A 208 20.38 19.30 -4.43
CA TYR A 208 19.93 19.10 -3.05
C TYR A 208 20.17 20.36 -2.22
N LEU A 209 21.38 20.91 -2.30
CA LEU A 209 21.77 22.11 -1.54
C LEU A 209 20.97 23.36 -1.95
N ASP A 210 20.62 23.48 -3.23
CA ASP A 210 19.84 24.60 -3.77
C ASP A 210 18.38 24.58 -3.27
N LYS A 211 17.84 23.41 -2.99
CA LYS A 211 16.44 23.23 -2.50
C LYS A 211 16.33 23.32 -0.97
N ALA A 212 17.42 23.01 -0.25
CA ALA A 212 17.39 22.90 1.20
C ALA A 212 17.17 24.27 1.87
N LYS A 213 16.29 24.31 2.86
CA LYS A 213 16.02 25.51 3.67
C LYS A 213 17.25 25.88 4.47
N ARG A 214 17.47 27.18 4.67
CA ARG A 214 18.57 27.71 5.45
C ARG A 214 18.07 28.60 6.60
N ASP A 215 18.85 28.66 7.67
CA ASP A 215 18.70 29.66 8.72
C ASP A 215 19.38 30.98 8.36
N ASP A 216 19.23 32.01 9.21
CA ASP A 216 19.81 33.33 9.01
C ASP A 216 21.36 33.36 9.05
N LYS A 217 21.96 32.25 9.52
CA LYS A 217 23.44 32.08 9.56
C LYS A 217 23.95 31.29 8.36
N GLY A 218 23.06 30.91 7.42
CA GLY A 218 23.41 30.14 6.23
C GLY A 218 23.53 28.64 6.45
N ASN A 219 23.21 28.11 7.63
CA ASN A 219 23.17 26.67 7.87
C ASN A 219 21.92 26.05 7.27
N TYR A 220 21.99 24.78 6.97
CA TYR A 220 20.90 24.00 6.37
C TYR A 220 19.98 23.42 7.44
N LEU A 221 18.67 23.55 7.23
CA LEU A 221 17.61 23.03 8.11
C LEU A 221 16.93 21.82 7.46
N LEU A 222 17.30 20.62 7.88
CA LEU A 222 16.80 19.37 7.30
C LEU A 222 15.73 18.71 8.18
N SER A 223 14.64 18.27 7.56
CA SER A 223 13.54 17.52 8.17
C SER A 223 13.81 16.02 8.12
N PHE A 224 12.81 15.20 8.49
CA PHE A 224 12.86 13.75 8.34
C PHE A 224 12.09 13.23 7.11
N ASP A 225 11.86 14.09 6.11
CA ASP A 225 11.26 13.65 4.85
C ASP A 225 12.29 12.88 4.00
N TYR A 226 11.85 11.85 3.34
CA TYR A 226 12.74 10.97 2.57
C TYR A 226 13.57 11.68 1.50
N PRO A 227 13.04 12.66 0.74
CA PRO A 227 13.86 13.40 -0.21
C PRO A 227 15.00 14.22 0.43
N GLU A 228 14.91 14.52 1.73
CA GLU A 228 16.02 15.17 2.47
C GLU A 228 16.93 14.13 3.14
N PHE A 229 16.36 13.11 3.78
CA PHE A 229 17.11 12.13 4.58
C PHE A 229 17.93 11.14 3.73
N ILE A 230 17.31 10.53 2.71
CA ILE A 230 17.96 9.46 1.93
C ILE A 230 19.20 9.95 1.18
N PRO A 231 19.15 11.07 0.41
CA PRO A 231 20.35 11.58 -0.27
C PRO A 231 21.44 12.00 0.71
N PHE A 232 21.09 12.54 1.89
CA PHE A 232 22.07 12.90 2.91
C PHE A 232 22.83 11.67 3.41
N MET A 233 22.12 10.59 3.75
CA MET A 233 22.73 9.34 4.21
C MET A 233 23.62 8.68 3.15
N ALA A 234 23.34 8.91 1.87
CA ALA A 234 24.10 8.34 0.77
C ALA A 234 25.34 9.19 0.37
N ASN A 235 25.30 10.53 0.57
CA ASN A 235 26.28 11.42 -0.06
C ASN A 235 27.07 12.30 0.92
N ALA A 236 26.54 12.63 2.12
CA ALA A 236 27.27 13.51 3.03
C ALA A 236 28.58 12.85 3.51
N ASP A 237 29.73 13.55 3.32
CA ASP A 237 31.05 13.00 3.66
C ASP A 237 31.29 12.92 5.17
N ASP A 238 30.69 13.80 5.98
CA ASP A 238 30.87 13.86 7.42
C ASP A 238 30.18 12.71 8.16
N GLU A 239 30.95 11.78 8.73
CA GLU A 239 30.41 10.61 9.46
C GLU A 239 29.64 11.04 10.71
N ALA A 240 30.09 12.06 11.45
CA ALA A 240 29.43 12.51 12.67
C ALA A 240 28.07 13.13 12.35
N ALA A 241 27.97 13.89 11.27
CA ALA A 241 26.72 14.44 10.76
C ALA A 241 25.77 13.32 10.31
N ARG A 242 26.26 12.31 9.55
CA ARG A 242 25.44 11.14 9.19
C ARG A 242 24.93 10.40 10.42
N LYS A 243 25.79 10.13 11.40
CA LYS A 243 25.41 9.48 12.66
C LYS A 243 24.34 10.28 13.40
N ARG A 244 24.55 11.60 13.56
CA ARG A 244 23.60 12.50 14.22
C ARG A 244 22.24 12.48 13.54
N TYR A 245 22.21 12.60 12.20
CA TYR A 245 20.95 12.59 11.45
C TYR A 245 20.27 11.23 11.49
N TYR A 246 21.03 10.14 11.34
CA TYR A 246 20.50 8.77 11.45
C TYR A 246 19.84 8.50 12.81
N VAL A 247 20.55 8.84 13.91
CA VAL A 247 20.03 8.64 15.27
C VAL A 247 18.77 9.46 15.49
N ALA A 248 18.75 10.72 15.09
CA ALA A 248 17.57 11.58 15.22
C ALA A 248 16.39 11.05 14.38
N PHE A 249 16.64 10.61 13.16
CA PHE A 249 15.62 10.00 12.29
C PHE A 249 15.03 8.74 12.90
N GLN A 250 15.84 7.84 13.46
CA GLN A 250 15.35 6.62 14.11
C GLN A 250 14.56 6.91 15.38
N ASN A 251 14.83 8.02 16.05
CA ASN A 251 14.14 8.44 17.27
C ASN A 251 13.00 9.44 17.04
N ARG A 252 12.54 9.64 15.80
CA ARG A 252 11.54 10.66 15.47
C ARG A 252 10.19 10.49 16.17
N GLY A 253 9.87 9.30 16.67
CA GLY A 253 8.71 9.03 17.54
C GLY A 253 8.96 9.33 19.02
N GLY A 254 10.23 9.56 19.40
CA GLY A 254 10.64 9.88 20.77
C GLY A 254 10.45 8.76 21.79
N GLY A 255 10.72 9.06 23.06
CA GLY A 255 10.58 8.10 24.16
C GLY A 255 9.14 7.60 24.35
N ARG A 256 8.15 8.39 23.95
CA ARG A 256 6.75 7.98 24.00
C ARG A 256 6.47 6.77 23.11
N ASN A 257 7.04 6.72 21.90
CA ASN A 257 6.85 5.56 21.01
C ASN A 257 7.54 4.29 21.54
N LEU A 258 8.64 4.41 22.26
CA LEU A 258 9.23 3.26 22.97
C LEU A 258 8.31 2.71 24.05
N ALA A 259 7.69 3.58 24.84
CA ALA A 259 6.68 3.18 25.84
C ALA A 259 5.46 2.51 25.18
N ILE A 260 4.98 3.05 24.05
CA ILE A 260 3.90 2.47 23.25
C ILE A 260 4.27 1.07 22.77
N MET A 261 5.48 0.87 22.24
CA MET A 261 5.95 -0.45 21.78
C MET A 261 5.94 -1.49 22.91
N ASN A 262 6.40 -1.11 24.10
CA ASN A 262 6.37 -1.97 25.29
C ASN A 262 4.93 -2.34 25.68
N GLU A 263 4.02 -1.37 25.70
CA GLU A 263 2.60 -1.61 26.01
C GLU A 263 1.95 -2.51 24.96
N ILE A 264 2.17 -2.27 23.66
CA ILE A 264 1.69 -3.12 22.56
C ILE A 264 2.21 -4.56 22.72
N SER A 265 3.49 -4.74 23.03
CA SER A 265 4.08 -6.08 23.19
C SER A 265 3.44 -6.85 24.34
N ARG A 266 3.20 -6.19 25.47
CA ARG A 266 2.51 -6.77 26.64
C ARG A 266 1.05 -7.14 26.31
N LEU A 267 0.30 -6.24 25.70
CA LEU A 267 -1.11 -6.48 25.33
C LEU A 267 -1.23 -7.60 24.28
N ARG A 268 -0.31 -7.69 23.35
CA ARG A 268 -0.25 -8.78 22.36
C ARG A 268 0.02 -10.14 23.01
N LEU A 269 0.94 -10.20 23.97
CA LEU A 269 1.18 -11.43 24.73
C LEU A 269 -0.06 -11.83 25.53
N GLU A 270 -0.67 -10.89 26.24
CA GLU A 270 -1.91 -11.11 26.98
C GLU A 270 -3.04 -11.62 26.08
N MET A 271 -3.20 -11.03 24.89
CA MET A 271 -4.18 -11.51 23.91
C MET A 271 -3.95 -12.98 23.55
N ALA A 272 -2.70 -13.39 23.27
CA ALA A 272 -2.39 -14.79 23.00
C ALA A 272 -2.72 -15.71 24.17
N GLN A 273 -2.45 -15.27 25.39
CA GLN A 273 -2.73 -16.04 26.62
C GLN A 273 -4.23 -16.26 26.84
N LEU A 274 -5.10 -15.31 26.47
CA LEU A 274 -6.55 -15.51 26.50
C LEU A 274 -7.02 -16.70 25.64
N TYR A 275 -6.24 -17.06 24.63
CA TYR A 275 -6.49 -18.21 23.76
C TYR A 275 -5.64 -19.45 24.10
N GLY A 276 -4.95 -19.43 25.23
CA GLY A 276 -4.06 -20.53 25.64
C GLY A 276 -2.82 -20.72 24.75
N LEU A 277 -2.42 -19.66 24.04
CA LEU A 277 -1.29 -19.72 23.09
C LEU A 277 -0.01 -19.14 23.71
N PRO A 278 1.18 -19.71 23.39
CA PRO A 278 2.43 -19.32 24.05
C PRO A 278 2.94 -17.94 23.64
N SER A 279 2.57 -17.42 22.47
CA SER A 279 2.97 -16.08 22.02
C SER A 279 1.98 -15.47 21.02
N TYR A 280 2.10 -14.18 20.80
CA TYR A 280 1.31 -13.47 19.79
C TYR A 280 1.60 -13.94 18.36
N ALA A 281 2.83 -14.43 18.09
CA ALA A 281 3.15 -15.04 16.82
C ALA A 281 2.29 -16.29 16.57
N HIS A 282 2.12 -17.17 17.55
CA HIS A 282 1.21 -18.31 17.45
C HIS A 282 -0.24 -17.86 17.23
N TYR A 283 -0.67 -16.80 17.92
CA TYR A 283 -2.02 -16.27 17.74
C TYR A 283 -2.27 -15.76 16.30
N VAL A 284 -1.34 -15.02 15.69
CA VAL A 284 -1.52 -14.44 14.35
C VAL A 284 -1.28 -15.46 13.25
N ILE A 285 -0.20 -16.25 13.35
CA ILE A 285 0.26 -17.11 12.25
C ILE A 285 -0.65 -18.31 12.03
N ARG A 286 -1.40 -18.78 13.05
CA ARG A 286 -2.36 -19.89 12.89
C ARG A 286 -3.43 -19.66 11.81
N ARG A 287 -3.65 -18.39 11.42
CA ARG A 287 -4.59 -17.98 10.36
C ARG A 287 -3.89 -17.52 9.09
N ARG A 288 -2.58 -17.83 8.94
CA ARG A 288 -1.75 -17.46 7.78
C ARG A 288 -1.37 -18.70 6.97
N MET A 289 -0.76 -18.49 5.78
CA MET A 289 -0.26 -19.59 4.94
C MET A 289 0.85 -20.37 5.63
N ALA A 290 1.66 -19.69 6.45
CA ALA A 290 2.74 -20.30 7.22
C ALA A 290 2.24 -21.22 8.35
N GLU A 291 0.98 -21.12 8.79
CA GLU A 291 0.27 -21.95 9.78
C GLU A 291 0.84 -21.89 11.21
N LYS A 292 2.16 -21.87 11.38
CA LYS A 292 2.83 -21.84 12.69
C LYS A 292 4.17 -21.09 12.66
N PRO A 293 4.58 -20.47 13.78
CA PRO A 293 5.82 -19.69 13.85
C PRO A 293 7.08 -20.46 13.48
N GLU A 294 7.13 -21.77 13.81
CA GLU A 294 8.29 -22.62 13.53
C GLU A 294 8.56 -22.73 12.02
N ASN A 295 7.52 -22.74 11.18
CA ASN A 295 7.68 -22.74 9.73
C ASN A 295 8.30 -21.42 9.24
N VAL A 296 7.91 -20.30 9.85
CA VAL A 296 8.49 -18.97 9.55
C VAL A 296 9.96 -18.95 9.97
N THR A 297 10.27 -19.37 11.19
CA THR A 297 11.64 -19.37 11.71
C THR A 297 12.55 -20.27 10.87
N ALA A 298 12.11 -21.47 10.54
CA ALA A 298 12.90 -22.39 9.71
C ALA A 298 13.18 -21.82 8.31
N PHE A 299 12.19 -21.16 7.69
CA PHE A 299 12.38 -20.46 6.42
C PHE A 299 13.39 -19.31 6.53
N LEU A 300 13.25 -18.47 7.55
CA LEU A 300 14.14 -17.33 7.77
C LEU A 300 15.59 -17.78 8.09
N ASP A 301 15.75 -18.80 8.93
CA ASP A 301 17.07 -19.37 9.24
C ASP A 301 17.74 -19.93 7.97
N GLY A 302 16.97 -20.62 7.12
CA GLY A 302 17.47 -21.09 5.83
C GLY A 302 17.96 -19.96 4.92
N VAL A 303 17.21 -18.85 4.83
CA VAL A 303 17.63 -17.68 4.06
C VAL A 303 18.87 -17.03 4.67
N LYS A 304 18.90 -16.86 6.00
CA LYS A 304 20.05 -16.29 6.73
C LYS A 304 21.32 -17.10 6.49
N ASP A 305 21.21 -18.43 6.55
CA ASP A 305 22.36 -19.31 6.30
C ASP A 305 22.84 -19.21 4.86
N ALA A 306 21.93 -19.14 3.89
CA ALA A 306 22.26 -18.98 2.47
C ALA A 306 23.00 -17.66 2.15
N VAL A 307 22.71 -16.57 2.87
CA VAL A 307 23.33 -15.25 2.60
C VAL A 307 24.49 -14.90 3.54
N ARG A 308 24.76 -15.70 4.56
CA ARG A 308 25.75 -15.41 5.62
C ARG A 308 27.16 -15.08 5.10
N GLU A 309 27.67 -15.88 4.17
CA GLU A 309 29.00 -15.65 3.62
C GLU A 309 29.03 -14.44 2.65
N LEU A 310 27.92 -14.20 1.97
CA LEU A 310 27.76 -12.99 1.15
C LEU A 310 27.75 -11.74 2.03
N GLU A 311 26.98 -11.73 3.11
CA GLU A 311 26.94 -10.62 4.07
C GLU A 311 28.32 -10.30 4.63
N LYS A 312 29.08 -11.30 5.07
CA LYS A 312 30.43 -11.10 5.61
C LYS A 312 31.35 -10.43 4.58
N ARG A 313 31.32 -10.91 3.32
CA ARG A 313 32.12 -10.30 2.25
C ARG A 313 31.71 -8.86 1.99
N GLU A 314 30.41 -8.58 1.89
CA GLU A 314 29.90 -7.25 1.63
C GLU A 314 30.24 -6.27 2.76
N VAL A 315 30.11 -6.69 4.03
CA VAL A 315 30.51 -5.86 5.19
C VAL A 315 32.01 -5.57 5.17
N GLU A 316 32.85 -6.56 4.82
CA GLU A 316 34.29 -6.37 4.73
C GLU A 316 34.69 -5.46 3.57
N GLU A 317 33.99 -5.52 2.43
CA GLU A 317 34.18 -4.59 1.32
C GLU A 317 33.87 -3.15 1.74
N LEU A 318 32.78 -2.92 2.46
CA LEU A 318 32.45 -1.57 2.98
C LEU A 318 33.49 -1.10 3.99
N ARG A 319 34.00 -2.00 4.85
CA ARG A 319 35.05 -1.69 5.84
C ARG A 319 36.37 -1.33 5.15
N SER A 320 36.75 -2.08 4.13
CA SER A 320 37.94 -1.81 3.33
C SER A 320 37.85 -0.47 2.59
N LEU A 321 36.70 -0.15 2.03
CA LEU A 321 36.47 1.14 1.39
C LEU A 321 36.50 2.29 2.42
N LYS A 322 35.94 2.11 3.61
CA LYS A 322 36.04 3.08 4.72
C LYS A 322 37.49 3.30 5.13
N ALA A 323 38.25 2.22 5.25
CA ALA A 323 39.68 2.26 5.58
C ALA A 323 40.49 3.07 4.56
N ALA A 324 40.29 2.79 3.27
CA ALA A 324 40.93 3.53 2.17
C ALA A 324 40.54 5.02 2.17
N THR A 325 39.26 5.33 2.45
CA THR A 325 38.74 6.70 2.49
C THR A 325 39.35 7.50 3.65
N LEU A 326 39.57 6.86 4.81
CA LEU A 326 40.07 7.51 6.03
C LEU A 326 41.59 7.41 6.22
N GLY A 327 42.30 6.63 5.39
CA GLY A 327 43.72 6.36 5.55
C GLY A 327 44.06 5.59 6.83
N LYS A 328 43.16 4.70 7.28
CA LYS A 328 43.29 3.91 8.53
C LYS A 328 43.26 2.41 8.26
N PRO A 329 43.88 1.59 9.12
CA PRO A 329 43.78 0.12 9.00
C PRO A 329 42.32 -0.37 9.14
N PRO A 330 41.85 -1.33 8.32
CA PRO A 330 40.50 -1.86 8.42
C PRO A 330 40.16 -2.45 9.80
N ALA A 331 41.13 -3.05 10.47
CA ALA A 331 40.95 -3.66 11.80
C ALA A 331 40.55 -2.65 12.90
N GLU A 332 40.85 -1.36 12.71
CA GLU A 332 40.51 -0.29 13.64
C GLU A 332 39.13 0.31 13.39
N LEU A 333 38.44 -0.14 12.33
CA LEU A 333 37.19 0.49 11.87
C LEU A 333 36.01 -0.47 11.97
N ALA A 334 34.89 0.07 12.45
CA ALA A 334 33.60 -0.58 12.39
C ALA A 334 32.71 0.12 11.35
N ILE A 335 31.81 -0.65 10.73
CA ILE A 335 30.74 -0.12 9.88
C ILE A 335 29.51 0.13 10.76
N GLY A 336 29.21 1.41 10.99
CA GLY A 336 27.97 1.82 11.65
C GLY A 336 26.77 1.80 10.69
N ARG A 337 25.57 1.77 11.25
CA ARG A 337 24.34 1.82 10.43
C ARG A 337 24.27 3.07 9.54
N TRP A 338 24.80 4.18 10.02
CA TRP A 338 24.92 5.46 9.29
C TRP A 338 25.96 5.44 8.17
N ASP A 339 26.79 4.40 8.10
CA ASP A 339 27.84 4.24 7.08
C ASP A 339 27.37 3.42 5.88
N VAL A 340 26.44 2.50 6.11
CA VAL A 340 26.06 1.49 5.11
C VAL A 340 25.64 2.15 3.78
N SER A 341 24.67 3.06 3.81
CA SER A 341 24.17 3.73 2.60
C SER A 341 25.27 4.54 1.90
N TYR A 342 26.11 5.21 2.68
CA TYR A 342 27.20 6.05 2.17
C TYR A 342 28.26 5.23 1.43
N TYR A 343 28.77 4.16 2.05
CA TYR A 343 29.80 3.32 1.42
C TYR A 343 29.23 2.44 0.31
N GLN A 344 27.99 2.02 0.40
CA GLN A 344 27.31 1.37 -0.72
C GLN A 344 27.18 2.29 -1.93
N GLU A 345 26.81 3.56 -1.73
CA GLU A 345 26.73 4.53 -2.84
C GLU A 345 28.12 4.84 -3.43
N LYS A 346 29.14 5.02 -2.60
CA LYS A 346 30.53 5.16 -3.10
C LYS A 346 30.97 3.95 -3.91
N LEU A 347 30.61 2.75 -3.49
CA LEU A 347 30.94 1.53 -4.20
C LEU A 347 30.14 1.39 -5.49
N ARG A 348 28.86 1.75 -5.50
CA ARG A 348 28.05 1.82 -6.73
C ARG A 348 28.69 2.77 -7.75
N LYS A 349 29.11 3.96 -7.33
CA LYS A 349 29.77 4.95 -8.19
C LYS A 349 31.11 4.46 -8.72
N SER A 350 31.95 3.89 -7.86
CA SER A 350 33.32 3.47 -8.25
C SER A 350 33.37 2.17 -9.04
N ARG A 351 32.58 1.16 -8.66
CA ARG A 351 32.63 -0.19 -9.29
C ARG A 351 31.69 -0.31 -10.49
N TYR A 352 30.49 0.24 -10.37
CA TYR A 352 29.44 0.08 -11.39
C TYR A 352 29.22 1.33 -12.23
N ALA A 353 29.87 2.46 -11.91
CA ALA A 353 29.62 3.76 -12.50
C ALA A 353 28.12 4.14 -12.48
N VAL A 354 27.44 3.83 -11.38
CA VAL A 354 26.03 4.12 -11.11
C VAL A 354 25.95 5.16 -9.98
N ASP A 355 25.40 6.32 -10.27
CA ASP A 355 25.11 7.40 -9.33
C ASP A 355 23.59 7.54 -9.22
N GLN A 356 23.01 7.21 -8.06
CA GLN A 356 21.57 7.24 -7.83
C GLN A 356 20.97 8.64 -8.03
N GLU A 357 21.68 9.70 -7.65
CA GLU A 357 21.17 11.06 -7.85
C GLU A 357 21.24 11.50 -9.32
N ALA A 358 22.27 11.08 -10.06
CA ALA A 358 22.35 11.34 -11.50
C ALA A 358 21.24 10.59 -12.27
N LEU A 359 20.76 9.45 -11.76
CA LEU A 359 19.67 8.70 -12.37
C LEU A 359 18.32 9.44 -12.36
N ARG A 360 18.12 10.44 -11.50
CA ARG A 360 16.89 11.25 -11.48
C ARG A 360 16.60 11.92 -12.83
N ALA A 361 17.63 12.26 -13.59
CA ALA A 361 17.47 12.79 -14.94
C ALA A 361 16.87 11.77 -15.93
N TYR A 362 17.15 10.48 -15.71
CA TYR A 362 16.61 9.40 -16.55
C TYR A 362 15.18 9.02 -16.19
N PHE A 363 14.79 9.27 -14.93
CA PHE A 363 13.48 8.91 -14.38
C PHE A 363 12.73 10.13 -13.82
N PRO A 364 12.39 11.14 -14.66
CA PRO A 364 11.56 12.25 -14.19
C PRO A 364 10.25 11.71 -13.63
N THR A 365 9.74 12.30 -12.53
CA THR A 365 8.69 11.68 -11.72
C THR A 365 7.41 11.41 -12.50
N LEU A 366 6.87 12.40 -13.20
CA LEU A 366 5.62 12.20 -13.94
C LEU A 366 5.76 11.24 -15.13
N PRO A 367 6.81 11.33 -15.99
CA PRO A 367 7.07 10.32 -17.00
C PRO A 367 7.26 8.90 -16.45
N SER A 368 7.85 8.75 -15.26
CA SER A 368 7.99 7.44 -14.61
C SER A 368 6.64 6.85 -14.18
N ILE A 369 5.70 7.71 -13.74
CA ILE A 369 4.31 7.29 -13.50
C ILE A 369 3.64 6.83 -14.79
N GLU A 370 3.76 7.59 -15.87
CA GLU A 370 3.21 7.22 -17.18
C GLU A 370 3.80 5.91 -17.70
N TRP A 371 5.10 5.68 -17.46
CA TRP A 371 5.73 4.41 -17.76
C TRP A 371 5.08 3.24 -17.01
N ALA A 372 4.87 3.35 -15.69
CA ALA A 372 4.19 2.31 -14.92
C ALA A 372 2.76 2.06 -15.43
N LEU A 373 2.02 3.12 -15.80
CA LEU A 373 0.70 3.01 -16.43
C LEU A 373 0.78 2.30 -17.79
N ASN A 374 1.79 2.60 -18.62
CA ASN A 374 1.99 1.97 -19.93
C ASN A 374 2.34 0.48 -19.80
N VAL A 375 3.16 0.10 -18.83
CA VAL A 375 3.45 -1.31 -18.49
C VAL A 375 2.17 -2.04 -18.12
N ALA A 376 1.39 -1.48 -17.20
CA ALA A 376 0.11 -2.07 -16.79
C ALA A 376 -0.89 -2.16 -17.97
N SER A 377 -0.93 -1.16 -18.83
CA SER A 377 -1.79 -1.16 -20.02
C SER A 377 -1.49 -2.36 -20.93
N ARG A 378 -0.22 -2.64 -21.16
CA ARG A 378 0.19 -3.78 -21.99
C ARG A 378 -0.06 -5.13 -21.34
N LEU A 379 0.22 -5.25 -20.05
CA LEU A 379 0.06 -6.51 -19.31
C LEU A 379 -1.40 -6.93 -19.14
N TYR A 380 -2.27 -5.96 -18.89
CA TYR A 380 -3.65 -6.24 -18.47
C TYR A 380 -4.71 -5.81 -19.47
N SER A 381 -4.32 -5.32 -20.67
CA SER A 381 -5.24 -4.82 -21.70
C SER A 381 -6.20 -3.75 -21.13
N VAL A 382 -5.65 -2.79 -20.41
CA VAL A 382 -6.37 -1.63 -19.88
C VAL A 382 -5.79 -0.33 -20.44
N THR A 383 -6.58 0.75 -20.36
CA THR A 383 -6.11 2.11 -20.62
C THR A 383 -6.39 3.00 -19.43
N PHE A 384 -5.54 4.00 -19.24
CA PHE A 384 -5.69 4.98 -18.18
C PHE A 384 -6.05 6.33 -18.79
N ARG A 385 -7.06 6.99 -18.24
CA ARG A 385 -7.49 8.30 -18.69
C ARG A 385 -7.54 9.26 -17.50
N GLU A 386 -6.69 10.27 -17.51
CA GLU A 386 -6.73 11.31 -16.48
C GLU A 386 -8.04 12.09 -16.55
N VAL A 387 -8.66 12.34 -15.41
CA VAL A 387 -9.92 13.06 -15.28
C VAL A 387 -9.85 13.99 -14.08
N LYS A 388 -10.30 15.23 -14.24
CA LYS A 388 -10.42 16.16 -13.12
C LYS A 388 -11.62 15.77 -12.25
N VAL A 389 -11.37 15.54 -10.98
CA VAL A 389 -12.37 15.27 -9.94
C VAL A 389 -12.00 16.04 -8.67
N PRO A 390 -12.93 16.25 -7.72
CA PRO A 390 -12.59 16.77 -6.40
C PRO A 390 -11.56 15.88 -5.70
N THR A 391 -10.55 16.50 -5.08
CA THR A 391 -9.45 15.83 -4.38
C THR A 391 -9.15 16.56 -3.06
N TRP A 392 -8.44 15.91 -2.14
CA TRP A 392 -8.02 16.46 -0.84
C TRP A 392 -6.79 17.36 -0.90
N HIS A 393 -6.14 17.44 -2.06
CA HIS A 393 -4.99 18.32 -2.32
C HIS A 393 -4.82 18.54 -3.82
N GLU A 394 -4.31 19.71 -4.23
CA GLU A 394 -4.11 20.09 -5.64
C GLU A 394 -3.15 19.17 -6.42
N ASP A 395 -2.17 18.57 -5.75
CA ASP A 395 -1.24 17.64 -6.37
C ASP A 395 -1.85 16.25 -6.67
N VAL A 396 -3.03 15.96 -6.16
CA VAL A 396 -3.65 14.64 -6.32
C VAL A 396 -4.28 14.52 -7.70
N ARG A 397 -3.92 13.48 -8.43
CA ARG A 397 -4.47 13.16 -9.75
C ARG A 397 -5.41 11.98 -9.68
N TYR A 398 -6.37 11.92 -10.59
CA TYR A 398 -7.27 10.78 -10.72
C TYR A 398 -7.27 10.23 -12.14
N TYR A 399 -7.28 8.90 -12.25
CA TYR A 399 -7.34 8.18 -13.50
C TYR A 399 -8.50 7.19 -13.53
N ASP A 400 -9.30 7.24 -14.60
CA ASP A 400 -10.17 6.11 -14.97
C ASP A 400 -9.32 4.96 -15.49
N VAL A 401 -9.60 3.74 -15.05
CA VAL A 401 -9.09 2.51 -15.64
C VAL A 401 -10.18 1.92 -16.53
N LEU A 402 -9.87 1.79 -17.81
CA LEU A 402 -10.83 1.35 -18.84
C LEU A 402 -10.36 0.03 -19.47
N ASP A 403 -11.28 -0.84 -19.84
CA ASP A 403 -10.96 -2.00 -20.69
C ASP A 403 -10.54 -1.50 -22.07
N ALA A 404 -9.33 -1.84 -22.51
CA ALA A 404 -8.76 -1.35 -23.78
C ALA A 404 -9.55 -1.81 -25.01
N ARG A 405 -10.30 -2.91 -24.91
CA ARG A 405 -11.06 -3.50 -26.05
C ARG A 405 -12.36 -2.78 -26.35
N ASN A 406 -13.02 -2.22 -25.33
CA ASN A 406 -14.37 -1.67 -25.47
C ASN A 406 -14.59 -0.34 -24.72
N GLY A 407 -13.56 0.21 -24.08
CA GLY A 407 -13.64 1.48 -23.34
C GLY A 407 -14.49 1.44 -22.06
N LYS A 408 -14.92 0.25 -21.62
CA LYS A 408 -15.74 0.11 -20.41
C LYS A 408 -14.96 0.54 -19.17
N PHE A 409 -15.59 1.35 -18.31
CA PHE A 409 -15.04 1.70 -17.01
C PHE A 409 -14.91 0.47 -16.11
N LEU A 410 -13.73 0.22 -15.60
CA LEU A 410 -13.40 -0.89 -14.70
C LEU A 410 -13.21 -0.42 -13.25
N SER A 411 -12.45 0.68 -13.05
CA SER A 411 -12.05 1.14 -11.73
C SER A 411 -11.47 2.57 -11.77
N GLY A 412 -11.14 3.12 -10.60
CA GLY A 412 -10.48 4.42 -10.46
C GLY A 412 -9.20 4.33 -9.65
N ILE A 413 -8.24 5.19 -9.96
CA ILE A 413 -6.97 5.32 -9.23
C ILE A 413 -6.73 6.79 -8.90
N TYR A 414 -6.45 7.08 -7.62
CA TYR A 414 -5.89 8.35 -7.21
C TYR A 414 -4.37 8.22 -7.02
N LEU A 415 -3.63 9.25 -7.40
CA LEU A 415 -2.19 9.35 -7.22
C LEU A 415 -1.88 10.56 -6.34
N ASP A 416 -1.36 10.32 -5.15
CA ASP A 416 -0.92 11.32 -4.18
C ASP A 416 0.59 11.16 -3.96
N LEU A 417 1.40 11.83 -4.79
CA LEU A 417 2.79 11.46 -5.06
C LEU A 417 3.82 12.21 -4.20
N PHE A 418 3.52 13.42 -3.73
CA PHE A 418 4.52 14.33 -3.21
C PHE A 418 4.42 14.54 -1.70
N PRO A 419 5.55 14.78 -1.00
CA PRO A 419 5.54 15.03 0.44
C PRO A 419 4.87 16.37 0.77
N ARG A 420 4.22 16.42 1.93
CA ARG A 420 3.67 17.63 2.54
C ARG A 420 3.44 17.43 4.04
N ASP A 421 3.23 18.52 4.76
CA ASP A 421 2.90 18.46 6.19
C ASP A 421 1.60 17.70 6.43
N GLY A 422 1.60 16.88 7.47
CA GLY A 422 0.44 16.09 7.88
C GLY A 422 0.17 14.84 7.04
N LYS A 423 0.92 14.60 5.98
CA LYS A 423 0.78 13.41 5.14
C LYS A 423 1.61 12.25 5.69
N TYR A 424 1.12 11.02 5.52
CA TYR A 424 1.84 9.78 5.75
C TYR A 424 3.20 9.78 5.06
N LYS A 425 4.26 9.44 5.81
CA LYS A 425 5.65 9.68 5.38
C LYS A 425 6.28 8.55 4.56
N HIS A 426 5.61 7.40 4.43
CA HIS A 426 6.08 6.27 3.62
C HIS A 426 5.30 6.19 2.30
N ALA A 427 5.66 5.22 1.44
CA ALA A 427 4.84 4.81 0.32
C ALA A 427 3.80 3.77 0.79
N ALA A 428 2.60 3.79 0.22
CA ALA A 428 1.57 2.80 0.46
C ALA A 428 0.46 2.87 -0.60
N ALA A 429 -0.15 1.74 -0.88
CA ALA A 429 -1.41 1.66 -1.61
C ALA A 429 -2.58 1.56 -0.62
N PHE A 430 -3.57 2.45 -0.74
CA PHE A 430 -4.79 2.43 0.07
C PHE A 430 -5.95 1.90 -0.79
N GLY A 431 -6.56 0.79 -0.36
CA GLY A 431 -7.81 0.30 -0.92
C GLY A 431 -8.99 1.04 -0.27
N VAL A 432 -9.54 2.05 -0.94
CA VAL A 432 -10.62 2.87 -0.38
C VAL A 432 -12.01 2.43 -0.84
N ARG A 433 -12.05 1.54 -1.81
CA ARG A 433 -13.29 0.98 -2.34
C ARG A 433 -12.99 -0.36 -2.98
N SER A 434 -13.35 -1.44 -2.32
CA SER A 434 -13.16 -2.80 -2.86
C SER A 434 -14.25 -3.16 -3.86
N VAL A 435 -13.95 -4.12 -4.73
CA VAL A 435 -14.90 -4.65 -5.72
C VAL A 435 -15.98 -5.52 -5.06
N SER A 436 -17.17 -5.53 -5.63
CA SER A 436 -18.17 -6.59 -5.40
C SER A 436 -18.98 -6.83 -6.69
N LYS A 437 -18.67 -7.91 -7.40
CA LYS A 437 -19.38 -8.25 -8.64
C LYS A 437 -20.86 -8.50 -8.40
N LYS A 438 -21.23 -9.09 -7.27
CA LYS A 438 -22.64 -9.32 -6.89
C LYS A 438 -23.47 -8.04 -6.81
N THR A 439 -22.84 -6.90 -6.53
CA THR A 439 -23.54 -5.62 -6.43
C THR A 439 -23.19 -4.65 -7.56
N GLY A 440 -22.42 -5.09 -8.56
CA GLY A 440 -21.93 -4.24 -9.64
C GLY A 440 -20.95 -3.14 -9.18
N ARG A 441 -20.36 -3.29 -7.97
CA ARG A 441 -19.44 -2.32 -7.38
C ARG A 441 -18.06 -2.40 -8.03
N THR A 442 -17.58 -1.26 -8.53
CA THR A 442 -16.22 -1.10 -9.08
C THR A 442 -15.25 -0.61 -8.02
N PRO A 443 -13.96 -1.02 -8.04
CA PRO A 443 -12.98 -0.66 -7.04
C PRO A 443 -12.34 0.72 -7.29
N VAL A 444 -11.77 1.30 -6.22
CA VAL A 444 -10.91 2.50 -6.25
C VAL A 444 -9.76 2.29 -5.29
N SER A 445 -8.54 2.58 -5.74
CA SER A 445 -7.33 2.57 -4.90
C SER A 445 -6.62 3.92 -4.99
N VAL A 446 -5.82 4.21 -3.97
CA VAL A 446 -5.01 5.42 -3.89
C VAL A 446 -3.55 5.02 -3.73
N LEU A 447 -2.69 5.49 -4.62
CA LEU A 447 -1.25 5.41 -4.47
C LEU A 447 -0.78 6.63 -3.68
N VAL A 448 -0.18 6.42 -2.53
CA VAL A 448 0.44 7.47 -1.72
C VAL A 448 1.95 7.25 -1.70
N THR A 449 2.72 8.26 -2.10
CA THR A 449 4.19 8.24 -2.04
C THR A 449 4.73 9.58 -1.55
N ASN A 450 6.05 9.70 -1.41
CA ASN A 450 6.71 10.94 -1.03
C ASN A 450 7.95 11.16 -1.92
N PHE A 451 7.74 11.16 -3.23
CA PHE A 451 8.78 11.30 -4.23
C PHE A 451 9.28 12.73 -4.41
N ASP A 452 10.52 12.89 -4.88
CA ASP A 452 11.01 14.17 -5.37
C ASP A 452 10.25 14.58 -6.65
N ARG A 453 9.94 15.86 -6.80
CA ARG A 453 9.15 16.37 -7.95
C ARG A 453 9.90 16.30 -9.27
N LYS A 454 11.23 16.39 -9.26
CA LYS A 454 12.05 16.42 -10.47
C LYS A 454 12.25 15.02 -11.07
N GLY A 455 12.53 14.03 -10.22
CA GLY A 455 12.85 12.70 -10.70
C GLY A 455 13.11 11.69 -9.58
N LEU A 456 13.11 10.43 -9.95
CA LEU A 456 13.28 9.28 -9.07
C LEU A 456 14.68 8.71 -9.17
N THR A 457 15.23 8.23 -8.06
CA THR A 457 16.34 7.27 -8.09
C THR A 457 15.83 5.93 -8.62
N HIS A 458 16.71 5.02 -8.97
CA HIS A 458 16.27 3.68 -9.38
C HIS A 458 15.58 2.92 -8.23
N ASP A 459 16.03 3.11 -7.00
CA ASP A 459 15.40 2.52 -5.81
C ASP A 459 13.97 3.08 -5.59
N GLU A 460 13.74 4.38 -5.90
CA GLU A 460 12.39 4.98 -5.87
C GLU A 460 11.51 4.51 -7.04
N VAL A 461 12.09 4.20 -8.20
CA VAL A 461 11.38 3.55 -9.32
C VAL A 461 10.90 2.16 -8.90
N GLU A 462 11.75 1.34 -8.25
CA GLU A 462 11.33 0.05 -7.71
C GLU A 462 10.18 0.20 -6.72
N THR A 463 10.24 1.19 -5.82
CA THR A 463 9.15 1.52 -4.89
C THR A 463 7.86 1.89 -5.62
N LEU A 464 7.96 2.70 -6.68
CA LEU A 464 6.78 3.06 -7.50
C LEU A 464 6.12 1.81 -8.08
N PHE A 465 6.91 0.92 -8.68
CA PHE A 465 6.37 -0.31 -9.28
C PHE A 465 5.79 -1.24 -8.21
N HIS A 466 6.44 -1.37 -7.06
CA HIS A 466 5.95 -2.14 -5.92
C HIS A 466 4.54 -1.67 -5.49
N GLU A 467 4.42 -0.40 -5.11
CA GLU A 467 3.15 0.16 -4.63
C GLU A 467 2.07 0.16 -5.73
N PHE A 468 2.49 0.39 -6.98
CA PHE A 468 1.56 0.29 -8.11
C PHE A 468 1.09 -1.16 -8.34
N GLY A 469 1.91 -2.15 -8.03
CA GLY A 469 1.50 -3.56 -8.00
C GLY A 469 0.35 -3.81 -7.02
N HIS A 470 0.38 -3.22 -5.82
CA HIS A 470 -0.75 -3.24 -4.89
C HIS A 470 -1.99 -2.52 -5.42
N VAL A 471 -1.80 -1.35 -6.04
CA VAL A 471 -2.90 -0.62 -6.68
C VAL A 471 -3.57 -1.48 -7.74
N LEU A 472 -2.80 -2.13 -8.62
CA LEU A 472 -3.33 -3.03 -9.66
C LEU A 472 -4.05 -4.24 -9.06
N HIS A 473 -3.50 -4.83 -8.00
CA HIS A 473 -4.17 -5.90 -7.25
C HIS A 473 -5.55 -5.46 -6.74
N GLY A 474 -5.65 -4.20 -6.25
CA GLY A 474 -6.92 -3.59 -5.83
C GLY A 474 -7.88 -3.37 -6.99
N VAL A 475 -7.45 -2.59 -8.00
CA VAL A 475 -8.34 -2.06 -9.05
C VAL A 475 -8.70 -3.05 -10.16
N LEU A 476 -7.92 -4.13 -10.33
CA LEU A 476 -8.21 -5.20 -11.29
C LEU A 476 -8.86 -6.43 -10.65
N SER A 477 -9.10 -6.40 -9.34
CA SER A 477 -9.80 -7.47 -8.62
C SER A 477 -11.20 -7.70 -9.17
N ARG A 478 -11.63 -8.97 -9.18
CA ARG A 478 -12.94 -9.42 -9.69
C ARG A 478 -13.71 -10.25 -8.67
N ALA A 479 -13.48 -10.01 -7.39
CA ALA A 479 -14.16 -10.74 -6.32
C ALA A 479 -15.67 -10.51 -6.33
N ASP A 480 -16.42 -11.55 -5.97
CA ASP A 480 -17.87 -11.45 -5.85
C ASP A 480 -18.31 -10.68 -4.62
N TYR A 481 -17.54 -10.80 -3.54
CA TYR A 481 -17.80 -10.19 -2.24
C TYR A 481 -16.77 -9.13 -1.91
N ASN A 482 -17.23 -8.00 -1.38
CA ASN A 482 -16.41 -6.88 -0.97
C ASN A 482 -15.27 -7.28 0.01
N PRO A 483 -15.50 -8.08 1.08
CA PRO A 483 -14.43 -8.47 1.99
C PRO A 483 -13.33 -9.37 1.38
N GLN A 484 -13.50 -9.81 0.13
CA GLN A 484 -12.53 -10.64 -0.61
C GLN A 484 -11.87 -9.87 -1.76
N GLY A 485 -12.13 -8.57 -1.88
CA GLY A 485 -11.63 -7.73 -2.97
C GLY A 485 -10.20 -7.25 -2.75
N GLY A 486 -9.43 -7.19 -3.85
CA GLY A 486 -8.11 -6.58 -3.87
C GLY A 486 -7.12 -7.20 -2.90
N THR A 487 -6.52 -6.34 -2.08
CA THR A 487 -5.48 -6.70 -1.10
C THR A 487 -6.02 -7.35 0.18
N ASN A 488 -7.34 -7.65 0.25
CA ASN A 488 -7.94 -8.40 1.34
C ASN A 488 -7.64 -9.90 1.21
N VAL A 489 -6.37 -10.24 1.29
CA VAL A 489 -5.80 -11.59 1.22
C VAL A 489 -5.01 -11.90 2.49
N MET A 490 -4.51 -13.12 2.63
CA MET A 490 -3.62 -13.45 3.74
C MET A 490 -2.39 -12.55 3.73
N ARG A 491 -1.95 -12.10 4.91
CA ARG A 491 -0.88 -11.10 5.05
C ARG A 491 0.46 -11.58 4.47
N ASP A 492 0.73 -12.87 4.54
CA ASP A 492 1.91 -13.52 3.99
C ASP A 492 1.81 -13.86 2.49
N PHE A 493 0.72 -13.42 1.82
CA PHE A 493 0.57 -13.45 0.36
C PHE A 493 0.56 -12.06 -0.27
N VAL A 494 0.18 -11.03 0.48
CA VAL A 494 -0.16 -9.70 -0.06
C VAL A 494 0.96 -9.06 -0.88
N GLU A 495 2.22 -9.36 -0.56
CA GLU A 495 3.40 -8.81 -1.24
C GLU A 495 3.76 -9.54 -2.56
N ALA A 496 3.18 -10.71 -2.82
CA ALA A 496 3.53 -11.46 -4.03
C ALA A 496 3.25 -10.68 -5.34
N PRO A 497 2.07 -10.06 -5.53
CA PRO A 497 1.80 -9.25 -6.73
C PRO A 497 2.67 -7.99 -6.82
N SER A 498 2.93 -7.31 -5.70
CA SER A 498 3.74 -6.09 -5.67
C SER A 498 5.20 -6.37 -6.02
N GLN A 499 5.81 -7.39 -5.39
CA GLN A 499 7.18 -7.80 -5.68
C GLN A 499 7.35 -8.35 -7.11
N MET A 500 6.36 -9.05 -7.65
CA MET A 500 6.37 -9.45 -9.06
C MET A 500 6.35 -8.23 -10.00
N PHE A 501 5.66 -7.16 -9.63
CA PHE A 501 5.57 -5.98 -10.47
C PHE A 501 6.85 -5.14 -10.46
N GLU A 502 7.70 -5.22 -9.41
CA GLU A 502 9.04 -4.60 -9.36
C GLU A 502 9.94 -5.06 -10.52
N GLU A 503 9.78 -6.31 -11.01
CA GLU A 503 10.58 -6.82 -12.12
C GLU A 503 10.49 -5.95 -13.37
N TRP A 504 9.36 -5.27 -13.59
CA TRP A 504 9.18 -4.38 -14.72
C TRP A 504 9.97 -3.08 -14.63
N ALA A 505 10.44 -2.69 -13.46
CA ALA A 505 11.37 -1.56 -13.29
C ALA A 505 12.76 -1.83 -13.91
N ARG A 506 13.09 -3.09 -14.23
CA ARG A 506 14.43 -3.54 -14.60
C ARG A 506 14.50 -4.15 -16.00
N ARG A 507 13.39 -4.66 -16.53
CA ARG A 507 13.39 -5.36 -17.81
C ARG A 507 13.57 -4.40 -18.98
N ALA A 508 14.45 -4.76 -19.89
CA ALA A 508 14.75 -3.95 -21.08
C ALA A 508 13.48 -3.62 -21.88
N GLU A 509 12.58 -4.60 -22.05
CA GLU A 509 11.31 -4.43 -22.75
C GLU A 509 10.39 -3.41 -22.07
N SER A 510 10.46 -3.31 -20.76
CA SER A 510 9.73 -2.31 -19.98
C SER A 510 10.36 -0.93 -20.10
N ILE A 511 11.68 -0.86 -20.05
CA ILE A 511 12.44 0.40 -20.17
C ILE A 511 12.20 1.05 -21.53
N GLU A 512 11.99 0.27 -22.61
CA GLU A 512 11.57 0.81 -23.90
C GLU A 512 10.23 1.56 -23.81
N LEU A 513 9.34 1.20 -22.90
CA LEU A 513 8.09 1.92 -22.68
C LEU A 513 8.29 3.28 -21.99
N LEU A 514 9.36 3.44 -21.19
CA LEU A 514 9.71 4.75 -20.62
C LEU A 514 9.99 5.77 -21.73
N ARG A 515 10.60 5.36 -22.83
CA ARG A 515 10.87 6.23 -23.99
C ARG A 515 9.59 6.78 -24.64
N LEU A 516 8.48 6.03 -24.54
CA LEU A 516 7.17 6.52 -24.99
C LEU A 516 6.60 7.60 -24.09
N SER A 517 6.93 7.53 -22.79
CA SER A 517 6.46 8.46 -21.76
C SER A 517 7.36 9.69 -21.65
N CYS A 518 8.61 9.62 -22.12
CA CYS A 518 9.57 10.72 -22.02
C CYS A 518 10.48 10.80 -23.24
N LYS A 519 10.14 11.68 -24.19
CA LYS A 519 10.93 11.87 -25.41
C LYS A 519 12.27 12.57 -25.18
N ASP A 520 12.30 13.46 -24.18
CA ASP A 520 13.47 14.31 -23.86
C ASP A 520 14.35 13.72 -22.75
N CYS A 521 14.00 12.54 -22.21
CA CYS A 521 14.82 11.86 -21.21
C CYS A 521 16.11 11.29 -21.82
N PRO A 522 17.22 11.28 -21.08
CA PRO A 522 18.41 10.55 -21.49
C PRO A 522 18.08 9.07 -21.76
N VAL A 523 18.69 8.50 -22.79
CA VAL A 523 18.44 7.09 -23.15
C VAL A 523 19.18 6.17 -22.18
N LEU A 524 18.44 5.24 -21.57
CA LEU A 524 19.04 4.14 -20.83
C LEU A 524 19.63 3.12 -21.82
N GLY A 525 20.92 3.22 -22.10
CA GLY A 525 21.61 2.24 -22.94
C GLY A 525 21.71 0.86 -22.27
N ALA A 526 21.83 -0.20 -23.06
CA ALA A 526 21.93 -1.57 -22.56
C ALA A 526 23.06 -1.78 -21.54
N ASP A 527 24.17 -1.04 -21.67
CA ASP A 527 25.26 -1.06 -20.71
C ASP A 527 24.86 -0.49 -19.34
N LEU A 528 24.14 0.62 -19.31
CA LEU A 528 23.65 1.19 -18.06
C LEU A 528 22.63 0.28 -17.39
N ILE A 529 21.72 -0.33 -18.16
CA ILE A 529 20.73 -1.29 -17.64
C ILE A 529 21.44 -2.48 -16.97
N ARG A 530 22.47 -3.04 -17.64
CA ARG A 530 23.27 -4.13 -17.05
C ARG A 530 23.97 -3.69 -15.76
N ARG A 531 24.59 -2.50 -15.74
CA ARG A 531 25.27 -1.97 -14.55
C ARG A 531 24.31 -1.70 -13.39
N LEU A 532 23.07 -1.27 -13.68
CA LEU A 532 22.02 -1.12 -12.68
C LEU A 532 21.64 -2.47 -12.04
N ASP A 533 21.46 -3.52 -12.86
CA ASP A 533 21.16 -4.85 -12.37
C ASP A 533 22.31 -5.44 -11.55
N ASP A 534 23.55 -5.26 -11.97
CA ASP A 534 24.73 -5.71 -11.23
C ASP A 534 24.90 -4.93 -9.90
N ALA A 535 24.69 -3.62 -9.93
CA ALA A 535 24.76 -2.77 -8.73
C ALA A 535 23.68 -3.12 -7.71
N ARG A 536 22.50 -3.54 -8.15
CA ARG A 536 21.41 -3.99 -7.29
C ARG A 536 21.72 -5.30 -6.55
N LYS A 537 22.42 -6.22 -7.22
CA LYS A 537 22.82 -7.50 -6.62
C LYS A 537 23.85 -7.32 -5.49
N HIS A 538 24.58 -6.20 -5.52
CA HIS A 538 25.50 -5.85 -4.42
C HIS A 538 24.73 -5.33 -3.20
N GLY A 539 25.11 -5.78 -2.02
CA GLY A 539 24.44 -5.45 -0.76
C GLY A 539 23.24 -6.34 -0.42
N MET A 540 22.97 -7.38 -1.21
CA MET A 540 21.85 -8.31 -0.94
C MET A 540 22.07 -9.16 0.31
N GLY A 541 23.32 -9.54 0.63
CA GLY A 541 23.65 -10.22 1.87
C GLY A 541 23.30 -9.37 3.09
N ILE A 542 23.75 -8.12 3.11
CA ILE A 542 23.43 -7.14 4.16
C ILE A 542 21.93 -6.89 4.24
N LYS A 543 21.25 -6.74 3.09
CA LYS A 543 19.81 -6.49 3.03
C LYS A 543 19.01 -7.63 3.65
N TYR A 544 19.25 -8.86 3.22
CA TYR A 544 18.48 -10.03 3.70
C TYR A 544 18.80 -10.38 5.15
N SER A 545 20.08 -10.37 5.57
CA SER A 545 20.41 -10.54 6.99
C SER A 545 19.70 -9.53 7.89
N ARG A 546 19.65 -8.25 7.46
CA ARG A 546 18.94 -7.22 8.22
C ARG A 546 17.44 -7.46 8.33
N GLN A 547 16.80 -8.00 7.30
CA GLN A 547 15.35 -8.27 7.33
C GLN A 547 15.00 -9.39 8.32
N HIS A 548 15.98 -10.23 8.69
CA HIS A 548 15.79 -11.38 9.58
C HIS A 548 16.19 -11.09 11.04
N LEU A 549 16.72 -9.90 11.33
CA LEU A 549 17.02 -9.43 12.69
C LEU A 549 15.84 -8.65 13.29
#